data_d83b6b6c3b71f3d1de734740b60bed34
#
_entry.id   d83b6b6c3b71f3d1de734740b60bed34
#
_cell.length_a   1.000
_cell.length_b   1.000
_cell.length_c   1.000
_cell.angle_alpha   90.00
_cell.angle_beta   90.00
_cell.angle_gamma   90.00
#
_symmetry.space_group_name_H-M   'P 1'
#
loop_
_entity.id
_entity.type
_entity.pdbx_description
1 polymer ?
#
loop_
_entity_poly.entity_id
_entity_poly.type
_entity_poly.pdbx_seq_one_letter_code
_entity_poly.pdbx_strand_id
1 'polypeptide(L)'
;MIFQYWGATNEEIHGSVVGDNLCPDATLIATRSITISAPPQDVFPWIRQMGFGRAGWYSYDWLDNLGRKSATRVHEEWQSVNSGDKVLSGPISFTAAIVDAPRHFVLEIKSFGKQSPKLHFTLAYELRDDPQGTRLVTRMRSHIKLPLGSLIERFILGPGDGIMLRRQLLTINKHASPFFKGER
;
A
#
# COMPACT_ATOMS: atom_id res chain seq x y z
N MET A 1 -1.36 -8.51 17.36
CA MET A 1 -2.10 -7.23 17.23
C MET A 1 -3.03 -7.34 16.03
N ILE A 2 -4.33 -7.14 16.20
CA ILE A 2 -5.38 -7.40 15.19
C ILE A 2 -5.14 -6.62 13.87
N PHE A 3 -4.62 -5.41 13.94
CA PHE A 3 -4.41 -4.58 12.75
C PHE A 3 -3.09 -4.86 11.99
N GLN A 4 -2.18 -5.62 12.57
CA GLN A 4 -0.87 -5.91 11.95
C GLN A 4 -0.98 -7.02 10.90
N TYR A 5 -1.88 -7.98 11.09
CA TYR A 5 -1.99 -9.18 10.25
C TYR A 5 -3.42 -9.43 9.72
N TRP A 6 -4.17 -8.35 9.52
CA TRP A 6 -5.55 -8.47 9.08
C TRP A 6 -5.67 -9.20 7.74
N GLY A 7 -6.45 -10.27 7.72
CA GLY A 7 -6.75 -11.07 6.53
C GLY A 7 -5.59 -11.91 5.99
N ALA A 8 -4.39 -11.79 6.55
CA ALA A 8 -3.21 -12.53 6.10
C ALA A 8 -3.16 -13.94 6.71
N THR A 9 -2.69 -14.91 5.92
CA THR A 9 -2.39 -16.27 6.37
C THR A 9 -1.02 -16.32 7.06
N ASN A 10 -0.75 -17.40 7.80
CA ASN A 10 0.56 -17.61 8.42
C ASN A 10 1.69 -17.69 7.38
N GLU A 11 1.42 -18.27 6.22
CA GLU A 11 2.36 -18.35 5.11
C GLU A 11 2.68 -16.95 4.56
N GLU A 12 1.66 -16.10 4.38
CA GLU A 12 1.85 -14.72 3.93
C GLU A 12 2.59 -13.85 4.98
N ILE A 13 2.38 -14.11 6.26
CA ILE A 13 3.06 -13.37 7.34
C ILE A 13 4.56 -13.70 7.37
N HIS A 14 4.92 -14.96 7.23
CA HIS A 14 6.32 -15.44 7.39
C HIS A 14 7.06 -15.62 6.06
N GLY A 15 6.35 -15.73 4.94
CA GLY A 15 6.93 -15.81 3.61
C GLY A 15 7.50 -14.49 3.13
N SER A 16 8.29 -14.52 2.07
CA SER A 16 8.80 -13.32 1.42
C SER A 16 7.72 -12.60 0.62
N VAL A 17 7.78 -11.27 0.60
CA VAL A 17 6.97 -10.39 -0.24
C VAL A 17 7.91 -9.49 -1.03
N VAL A 18 7.52 -9.15 -2.25
CA VAL A 18 8.29 -8.25 -3.11
C VAL A 18 8.69 -6.98 -2.39
N GLY A 19 9.96 -6.57 -2.52
CA GLY A 19 10.48 -5.35 -1.88
C GLY A 19 10.90 -5.50 -0.41
N ASP A 20 10.84 -6.69 0.20
CA ASP A 20 11.32 -6.92 1.57
C ASP A 20 12.79 -6.54 1.75
N ASN A 21 13.60 -6.72 0.71
CA ASN A 21 15.02 -6.38 0.67
C ASN A 21 15.31 -4.87 0.64
N LEU A 22 14.33 -4.04 0.33
CA LEU A 22 14.49 -2.58 0.31
C LEU A 22 14.63 -2.01 1.72
N CYS A 23 13.94 -2.60 2.71
CA CYS A 23 14.02 -2.21 4.11
C CYS A 23 14.37 -3.42 5.00
N PRO A 24 15.58 -3.98 4.90
CA PRO A 24 15.96 -5.21 5.61
C PRO A 24 15.96 -5.04 7.13
N ASP A 25 16.32 -3.85 7.62
CA ASP A 25 16.46 -3.52 9.06
C ASP A 25 15.11 -3.11 9.71
N ALA A 26 13.98 -3.42 9.08
CA ALA A 26 12.66 -3.01 9.59
C ALA A 26 12.44 -3.50 11.02
N THR A 27 12.05 -2.58 11.89
CA THR A 27 11.68 -2.83 13.29
C THR A 27 10.17 -3.05 13.45
N LEU A 28 9.37 -2.60 12.48
CA LEU A 28 7.96 -2.90 12.36
C LEU A 28 7.68 -3.53 10.99
N ILE A 29 7.03 -4.69 11.01
CA ILE A 29 6.56 -5.39 9.80
C ILE A 29 5.09 -5.70 10.00
N ALA A 30 4.27 -5.35 9.01
CA ALA A 30 2.85 -5.66 9.04
C ALA A 30 2.40 -6.20 7.67
N THR A 31 1.70 -7.33 7.68
CA THR A 31 1.22 -8.00 6.47
C THR A 31 -0.30 -8.08 6.51
N ARG A 32 -0.95 -7.65 5.43
CA ARG A 32 -2.41 -7.67 5.33
C ARG A 32 -2.81 -8.15 3.95
N SER A 33 -3.93 -8.86 3.87
CA SER A 33 -4.33 -9.44 2.61
C SER A 33 -5.84 -9.48 2.45
N ILE A 34 -6.28 -9.48 1.20
CA ILE A 34 -7.67 -9.66 0.81
C ILE A 34 -7.74 -10.43 -0.52
N THR A 35 -8.74 -11.29 -0.67
CA THR A 35 -9.07 -11.87 -1.99
C THR A 35 -10.09 -10.98 -2.69
N ILE A 36 -9.83 -10.64 -3.95
CA ILE A 36 -10.62 -9.77 -4.80
C ILE A 36 -11.15 -10.59 -5.98
N SER A 37 -12.45 -10.59 -6.20
CA SER A 37 -13.11 -11.34 -7.28
C SER A 37 -12.92 -10.65 -8.64
N ALA A 38 -11.67 -10.43 -9.03
CA ALA A 38 -11.27 -9.86 -10.30
C ALA A 38 -9.84 -10.32 -10.63
N PRO A 39 -9.46 -10.44 -11.92
CA PRO A 39 -8.11 -10.81 -12.29
C PRO A 39 -7.11 -9.67 -12.00
N PRO A 40 -5.80 -9.97 -11.86
CA PRO A 40 -4.79 -8.96 -11.52
C PRO A 40 -4.77 -7.74 -12.45
N GLN A 41 -5.07 -7.92 -13.73
CA GLN A 41 -5.14 -6.86 -14.74
C GLN A 41 -6.22 -5.82 -14.43
N ASP A 42 -7.30 -6.21 -13.76
CA ASP A 42 -8.39 -5.31 -13.38
C ASP A 42 -8.17 -4.68 -12.00
N VAL A 43 -7.37 -5.32 -11.14
CA VAL A 43 -7.03 -4.83 -9.80
C VAL A 43 -5.86 -3.85 -9.83
N PHE A 44 -4.80 -4.17 -10.58
CA PHE A 44 -3.55 -3.41 -10.61
C PHE A 44 -3.72 -1.92 -11.00
N PRO A 45 -4.57 -1.56 -11.97
CA PRO A 45 -4.79 -0.16 -12.31
C PRO A 45 -5.26 0.72 -11.15
N TRP A 46 -6.04 0.16 -10.21
CA TRP A 46 -6.48 0.87 -9.00
C TRP A 46 -5.29 1.18 -8.07
N ILE A 47 -4.33 0.27 -7.99
CA ILE A 47 -3.12 0.44 -7.18
C ILE A 47 -2.17 1.44 -7.85
N ARG A 48 -1.94 1.30 -9.16
CA ARG A 48 -1.02 2.14 -9.92
C ARG A 48 -1.41 3.61 -9.93
N GLN A 49 -2.72 3.92 -9.92
CA GLN A 49 -3.19 5.31 -9.96
C GLN A 49 -3.22 6.01 -8.58
N MET A 50 -2.94 5.31 -7.47
CA MET A 50 -2.95 5.91 -6.14
C MET A 50 -2.01 7.10 -6.01
N GLY A 51 -2.33 8.00 -5.07
CA GLY A 51 -1.50 9.14 -4.73
C GLY A 51 -2.30 10.43 -4.59
N PHE A 52 -1.77 11.35 -3.79
CA PHE A 52 -2.32 12.68 -3.59
C PHE A 52 -2.26 13.50 -4.90
N GLY A 53 -3.35 14.20 -5.23
CA GLY A 53 -3.46 14.93 -6.50
C GLY A 53 -3.80 14.05 -7.71
N ARG A 54 -3.97 12.74 -7.49
CA ARG A 54 -4.41 11.73 -8.45
C ARG A 54 -5.67 11.03 -7.93
N ALA A 55 -5.69 9.70 -7.94
CA ALA A 55 -6.84 8.91 -7.48
C ALA A 55 -7.09 8.96 -5.96
N GLY A 56 -6.24 9.60 -5.17
CA GLY A 56 -6.27 9.49 -3.72
C GLY A 56 -5.71 8.15 -3.23
N TRP A 57 -5.96 7.83 -1.96
CA TRP A 57 -5.42 6.62 -1.32
C TRP A 57 -6.49 5.57 -1.02
N TYR A 58 -7.76 5.81 -1.39
CA TYR A 58 -8.91 4.92 -1.15
C TYR A 58 -9.14 4.59 0.34
N SER A 59 -8.63 5.43 1.25
CA SER A 59 -8.72 5.28 2.69
C SER A 59 -9.66 6.32 3.29
N TYR A 60 -9.16 7.17 4.15
CA TYR A 60 -9.94 8.25 4.78
C TYR A 60 -9.57 9.59 4.12
N ASP A 61 -10.32 9.98 3.12
CA ASP A 61 -10.05 11.15 2.26
C ASP A 61 -9.81 12.45 3.04
N TRP A 62 -10.45 12.60 4.21
CA TRP A 62 -10.24 13.77 5.07
C TRP A 62 -8.85 13.81 5.71
N LEU A 63 -8.20 12.65 5.88
CA LEU A 63 -6.89 12.50 6.52
C LEU A 63 -5.75 12.50 5.48
N ASP A 64 -5.87 11.68 4.44
CA ASP A 64 -4.77 11.39 3.51
C ASP A 64 -4.91 12.09 2.15
N ASN A 65 -6.07 12.72 1.89
CA ASN A 65 -6.35 13.40 0.62
C ASN A 65 -6.90 14.83 0.81
N LEU A 66 -6.73 15.42 1.99
CA LEU A 66 -7.21 16.77 2.36
C LEU A 66 -8.70 16.98 2.04
N GLY A 67 -9.53 15.96 2.28
CA GLY A 67 -10.97 15.98 2.04
C GLY A 67 -11.40 15.81 0.58
N ARG A 68 -10.45 15.70 -0.37
CA ARG A 68 -10.78 15.38 -1.77
C ARG A 68 -11.18 13.92 -1.87
N LYS A 69 -12.29 13.63 -2.55
CA LYS A 69 -12.75 12.25 -2.71
C LYS A 69 -11.79 11.44 -3.59
N SER A 70 -11.51 10.22 -3.15
CA SER A 70 -10.78 9.25 -3.96
C SER A 70 -11.57 8.88 -5.22
N ALA A 71 -10.84 8.56 -6.30
CA ALA A 71 -11.45 8.22 -7.59
C ALA A 71 -12.32 6.95 -7.49
N THR A 72 -13.41 6.95 -8.24
CA THR A 72 -14.36 5.82 -8.32
C THR A 72 -14.26 5.06 -9.64
N ARG A 73 -13.32 5.45 -10.51
CA ARG A 73 -13.02 4.80 -11.80
C ARG A 73 -11.50 4.78 -12.04
N VAL A 74 -11.08 3.92 -12.95
CA VAL A 74 -9.71 3.94 -13.46
C VAL A 74 -9.56 5.08 -14.47
N HIS A 75 -8.47 5.83 -14.35
CA HIS A 75 -8.09 6.94 -15.22
C HIS A 75 -6.83 6.58 -15.99
N GLU A 76 -6.90 6.66 -17.32
CA GLU A 76 -5.78 6.30 -18.21
C GLU A 76 -4.56 7.20 -17.99
N GLU A 77 -4.78 8.49 -17.78
CA GLU A 77 -3.72 9.48 -17.52
C GLU A 77 -2.90 9.19 -16.26
N TRP A 78 -3.41 8.36 -15.35
CA TRP A 78 -2.72 7.98 -14.12
C TRP A 78 -2.10 6.58 -14.17
N GLN A 79 -2.11 5.93 -15.33
CA GLN A 79 -1.53 4.59 -15.53
C GLN A 79 -0.08 4.62 -16.00
N SER A 80 0.57 5.78 -15.99
CA SER A 80 1.95 5.97 -16.50
C SER A 80 3.04 5.87 -15.43
N VAL A 81 2.70 5.57 -14.16
CA VAL A 81 3.73 5.44 -13.09
C VAL A 81 4.65 4.27 -13.38
N ASN A 82 5.95 4.53 -13.36
CA ASN A 82 7.02 3.55 -13.55
C ASN A 82 7.95 3.52 -12.34
N SER A 83 8.84 2.53 -12.29
CA SER A 83 9.87 2.47 -11.25
C SER A 83 10.75 3.71 -11.29
N GLY A 84 10.96 4.32 -10.13
CA GLY A 84 11.69 5.59 -9.96
C GLY A 84 10.80 6.83 -9.85
N ASP A 85 9.55 6.77 -10.30
CA ASP A 85 8.65 7.92 -10.29
C ASP A 85 8.22 8.31 -8.86
N LYS A 86 7.85 9.59 -8.71
CA LYS A 86 7.33 10.11 -7.45
C LYS A 86 5.82 9.96 -7.37
N VAL A 87 5.36 9.45 -6.21
CA VAL A 87 3.95 9.34 -5.84
C VAL A 87 3.71 10.22 -4.63
N LEU A 88 2.95 11.29 -4.79
CA LEU A 88 2.70 12.26 -3.72
C LEU A 88 1.78 11.68 -2.63
N SER A 89 2.08 12.02 -1.38
CA SER A 89 1.24 11.76 -0.21
C SER A 89 1.17 13.02 0.66
N GLY A 90 0.39 14.00 0.21
CA GLY A 90 0.36 15.33 0.81
C GLY A 90 1.71 16.04 0.68
N PRO A 91 2.31 16.52 1.79
CA PRO A 91 3.58 17.24 1.78
C PRO A 91 4.82 16.34 1.55
N ILE A 92 4.65 15.04 1.62
CA ILE A 92 5.72 14.05 1.41
C ILE A 92 5.50 13.30 0.08
N SER A 93 6.55 12.68 -0.43
CA SER A 93 6.45 11.82 -1.62
C SER A 93 7.12 10.48 -1.39
N PHE A 94 6.45 9.43 -1.84
CA PHE A 94 7.07 8.13 -2.04
C PHE A 94 7.81 8.10 -3.38
N THR A 95 8.76 7.19 -3.49
CA THR A 95 9.28 6.71 -4.77
C THR A 95 8.58 5.39 -5.09
N ALA A 96 8.06 5.22 -6.28
CA ALA A 96 7.62 3.92 -6.78
C ALA A 96 8.88 3.07 -7.02
N ALA A 97 9.32 2.33 -6.02
CA ALA A 97 10.60 1.61 -6.06
C ALA A 97 10.56 0.42 -7.02
N ILE A 98 9.42 -0.26 -7.09
CA ILE A 98 9.17 -1.39 -8.00
C ILE A 98 7.78 -1.20 -8.62
N VAL A 99 7.72 -1.24 -9.95
CA VAL A 99 6.48 -1.30 -10.72
C VAL A 99 6.62 -2.40 -11.77
N ASP A 100 6.00 -3.53 -11.50
CA ASP A 100 5.98 -4.69 -12.41
C ASP A 100 4.52 -5.12 -12.60
N ALA A 101 3.91 -4.55 -13.65
CA ALA A 101 2.49 -4.75 -13.94
C ALA A 101 2.24 -6.15 -14.54
N PRO A 102 1.17 -6.82 -14.16
CA PRO A 102 0.13 -6.44 -13.20
C PRO A 102 0.36 -7.04 -11.79
N ARG A 103 1.59 -7.32 -11.39
CA ARG A 103 1.90 -8.15 -10.22
C ARG A 103 2.41 -7.38 -9.01
N HIS A 104 3.27 -6.38 -9.22
CA HIS A 104 4.01 -5.76 -8.13
C HIS A 104 3.98 -4.23 -8.18
N PHE A 105 3.72 -3.62 -7.05
CA PHE A 105 3.84 -2.18 -6.86
C PHE A 105 4.40 -1.91 -5.46
N VAL A 106 5.61 -1.33 -5.39
CA VAL A 106 6.27 -1.05 -4.12
C VAL A 106 6.58 0.44 -4.02
N LEU A 107 6.08 1.04 -2.96
CA LEU A 107 6.35 2.41 -2.59
C LEU A 107 7.42 2.46 -1.51
N GLU A 108 8.36 3.37 -1.64
CA GLU A 108 9.44 3.60 -0.68
C GLU A 108 9.53 5.07 -0.31
N ILE A 109 9.78 5.35 0.97
CA ILE A 109 10.20 6.67 1.45
C ILE A 109 11.43 6.51 2.34
N LYS A 110 12.46 7.30 2.04
CA LYS A 110 13.64 7.47 2.86
C LYS A 110 13.78 8.94 3.23
N SER A 111 13.69 9.25 4.50
CA SER A 111 13.99 10.59 5.01
C SER A 111 15.45 10.64 5.45
N PHE A 112 16.25 11.46 4.78
CA PHE A 112 17.67 11.56 5.02
C PHE A 112 18.03 12.57 6.11
N GLY A 113 18.79 12.11 7.14
CA GLY A 113 19.79 12.98 7.76
C GLY A 113 21.09 12.87 6.97
N LYS A 114 22.05 13.76 7.18
CA LYS A 114 23.30 13.86 6.40
C LYS A 114 24.14 12.55 6.31
N GLN A 115 23.88 11.53 7.13
CA GLN A 115 24.69 10.30 7.19
C GLN A 115 23.92 8.98 7.26
N SER A 116 22.61 9.00 7.54
CA SER A 116 21.76 7.79 7.50
C SER A 116 20.27 8.16 7.43
N PRO A 117 19.42 7.31 6.85
CA PRO A 117 17.98 7.58 6.88
C PRO A 117 17.48 7.56 8.33
N LYS A 118 16.80 8.63 8.73
CA LYS A 118 16.09 8.71 10.03
C LYS A 118 14.75 7.98 9.98
N LEU A 119 14.16 7.87 8.81
CA LEU A 119 12.95 7.13 8.51
C LEU A 119 13.19 6.33 7.24
N HIS A 120 12.96 5.05 7.30
CA HIS A 120 12.84 4.18 6.14
C HIS A 120 11.50 3.46 6.21
N PHE A 121 10.70 3.56 5.17
CA PHE A 121 9.38 2.96 5.09
C PHE A 121 9.17 2.41 3.69
N THR A 122 8.63 1.19 3.60
CA THR A 122 8.18 0.59 2.35
C THR A 122 6.76 0.08 2.50
N LEU A 123 5.99 0.18 1.42
CA LEU A 123 4.66 -0.39 1.31
C LEU A 123 4.56 -1.15 -0.01
N ALA A 124 4.51 -2.46 0.08
CA ALA A 124 4.43 -3.36 -1.05
C ALA A 124 2.99 -3.82 -1.28
N TYR A 125 2.62 -3.93 -2.54
CA TYR A 125 1.41 -4.55 -3.04
C TYR A 125 1.83 -5.66 -4.01
N GLU A 126 1.48 -6.89 -3.67
CA GLU A 126 1.77 -8.09 -4.48
C GLU A 126 0.45 -8.78 -4.83
N LEU A 127 0.21 -8.95 -6.12
CA LEU A 127 -0.98 -9.58 -6.68
C LEU A 127 -0.64 -11.01 -7.08
N ARG A 128 -1.22 -11.96 -6.38
CA ARG A 128 -1.06 -13.41 -6.62
C ARG A 128 -2.32 -13.97 -7.27
N ASP A 129 -2.17 -15.02 -8.07
CA ASP A 129 -3.32 -15.75 -8.58
C ASP A 129 -4.04 -16.47 -7.43
N ASP A 130 -5.36 -16.42 -7.45
CA ASP A 130 -6.24 -17.08 -6.48
C ASP A 130 -7.41 -17.71 -7.25
N PRO A 131 -7.92 -18.90 -6.87
CA PRO A 131 -9.06 -19.50 -7.53
C PRO A 131 -10.31 -18.62 -7.60
N GLN A 132 -10.44 -17.65 -6.68
CA GLN A 132 -11.55 -16.70 -6.65
C GLN A 132 -11.22 -15.36 -7.36
N GLY A 133 -10.02 -15.23 -7.96
CA GLY A 133 -9.59 -14.02 -8.66
C GLY A 133 -8.16 -13.60 -8.32
N THR A 134 -7.97 -12.58 -7.50
CA THR A 134 -6.65 -12.06 -7.11
C THR A 134 -6.51 -12.06 -5.60
N ARG A 135 -5.44 -12.65 -5.10
CA ARG A 135 -4.99 -12.47 -3.73
C ARG A 135 -4.06 -11.26 -3.65
N LEU A 136 -4.56 -10.16 -3.12
CA LEU A 136 -3.78 -8.95 -2.89
C LEU A 136 -3.13 -9.02 -1.51
N VAL A 137 -1.82 -9.19 -1.49
CA VAL A 137 -0.98 -9.19 -0.29
C VAL A 137 -0.29 -7.84 -0.19
N THR A 138 -0.40 -7.20 0.96
CA THR A 138 0.29 -5.94 1.25
C THR A 138 1.23 -6.12 2.42
N ARG A 139 2.44 -5.58 2.30
CA ARG A 139 3.41 -5.57 3.39
C ARG A 139 3.98 -4.18 3.60
N MET A 140 3.79 -3.69 4.82
CA MET A 140 4.46 -2.50 5.30
C MET A 140 5.70 -2.91 6.11
N ARG A 141 6.82 -2.23 5.86
CA ARG A 141 8.04 -2.34 6.66
C ARG A 141 8.50 -0.94 7.01
N SER A 142 8.86 -0.73 8.26
CA SER A 142 9.40 0.56 8.69
C SER A 142 10.57 0.41 9.65
N HIS A 143 11.44 1.41 9.63
CA HIS A 143 12.53 1.59 10.57
C HIS A 143 12.70 3.07 10.87
N ILE A 144 12.48 3.46 12.14
CA ILE A 144 12.61 4.86 12.60
C ILE A 144 13.80 4.97 13.54
N LYS A 145 14.91 5.57 13.06
CA LYS A 145 16.13 5.83 13.84
C LYS A 145 16.04 7.15 14.61
N LEU A 146 15.05 7.27 15.49
CA LEU A 146 14.89 8.41 16.39
C LEU A 146 14.77 7.91 17.83
N PRO A 147 15.10 8.74 18.84
CA PRO A 147 14.71 8.45 20.20
C PRO A 147 13.22 8.16 20.27
N LEU A 148 12.83 7.04 20.91
CA LEU A 148 11.45 6.54 20.95
C LEU A 148 10.85 6.12 19.60
N GLY A 149 11.66 5.97 18.54
CA GLY A 149 11.18 5.57 17.20
C GLY A 149 10.38 4.28 17.21
N SER A 150 10.84 3.26 17.93
CA SER A 150 10.10 1.98 18.07
C SER A 150 8.74 2.13 18.78
N LEU A 151 8.61 3.08 19.71
CA LEU A 151 7.32 3.38 20.34
C LEU A 151 6.37 4.07 19.36
N ILE A 152 6.88 5.01 18.56
CA ILE A 152 6.11 5.68 17.50
C ILE A 152 5.62 4.63 16.50
N GLU A 153 6.48 3.72 16.06
CA GLU A 153 6.11 2.62 15.15
C GLU A 153 5.04 1.73 15.77
N ARG A 154 5.20 1.33 17.00
CA ARG A 154 4.31 0.36 17.66
C ARG A 154 2.94 0.95 18.01
N PHE A 155 2.87 2.20 18.45
CA PHE A 155 1.65 2.78 19.02
C PHE A 155 0.94 3.77 18.09
N ILE A 156 1.63 4.35 17.13
CA ILE A 156 1.08 5.34 16.20
C ILE A 156 1.04 4.80 14.78
N LEU A 157 2.20 4.46 14.21
CA LEU A 157 2.31 4.07 12.82
C LEU A 157 1.58 2.74 12.56
N GLY A 158 1.85 1.70 13.34
CA GLY A 158 1.26 0.39 13.14
C GLY A 158 -0.27 0.36 13.22
N PRO A 159 -0.91 0.89 14.28
CA PRO A 159 -2.37 0.96 14.36
C PRO A 159 -2.99 1.89 13.33
N GLY A 160 -2.40 3.10 13.14
CA GLY A 160 -2.90 4.08 12.16
C GLY A 160 -2.86 3.54 10.75
N ASP A 161 -1.71 3.04 10.32
CA ASP A 161 -1.55 2.38 9.02
C ASP A 161 -2.48 1.18 8.87
N GLY A 162 -2.66 0.39 9.93
CA GLY A 162 -3.56 -0.76 9.92
C GLY A 162 -5.00 -0.43 9.60
N ILE A 163 -5.52 0.63 10.21
CA ILE A 163 -6.89 1.10 9.97
C ILE A 163 -7.02 1.67 8.55
N MET A 164 -6.06 2.48 8.13
CA MET A 164 -6.05 3.11 6.80
C MET A 164 -5.92 2.07 5.69
N LEU A 165 -4.96 1.15 5.81
CA LEU A 165 -4.72 0.13 4.80
C LEU A 165 -5.88 -0.87 4.70
N ARG A 166 -6.48 -1.26 5.83
CA ARG A 166 -7.71 -2.08 5.80
C ARG A 166 -8.81 -1.39 5.00
N ARG A 167 -9.05 -0.10 5.23
CA ARG A 167 -10.05 0.67 4.49
C ARG A 167 -9.70 0.72 3.01
N GLN A 168 -8.44 0.97 2.67
CA GLN A 168 -7.93 1.01 1.31
C GLN A 168 -8.21 -0.31 0.58
N LEU A 169 -7.82 -1.46 1.17
CA LEU A 169 -8.03 -2.78 0.58
C LEU A 169 -9.50 -3.09 0.34
N LEU A 170 -10.38 -2.76 1.28
CA LEU A 170 -11.82 -2.93 1.12
C LEU A 170 -12.39 -2.03 0.00
N THR A 171 -11.88 -0.81 -0.14
CA THR A 171 -12.30 0.11 -1.20
C THR A 171 -11.83 -0.37 -2.58
N ILE A 172 -10.58 -0.83 -2.70
CA ILE A 172 -10.06 -1.41 -3.93
C ILE A 172 -10.88 -2.66 -4.31
N ASN A 173 -11.14 -3.55 -3.35
CA ASN A 173 -12.01 -4.71 -3.59
C ASN A 173 -13.38 -4.31 -4.13
N LYS A 174 -14.02 -3.33 -3.50
CA LYS A 174 -15.32 -2.82 -3.93
C LYS A 174 -15.29 -2.30 -5.38
N HIS A 175 -14.25 -1.59 -5.77
CA HIS A 175 -14.17 -0.98 -7.09
C HIS A 175 -13.71 -1.96 -8.19
N ALA A 176 -12.83 -2.89 -7.88
CA ALA A 176 -12.29 -3.84 -8.84
C ALA A 176 -13.25 -5.01 -9.10
N SER A 177 -14.01 -5.45 -8.11
CA SER A 177 -14.91 -6.61 -8.24
C SER A 177 -16.11 -6.30 -9.14
N PRO A 178 -16.44 -7.16 -10.12
CA PRO A 178 -17.55 -6.96 -11.05
C PRO A 178 -18.93 -6.95 -10.37
N PHE A 179 -19.07 -7.64 -9.23
CA PHE A 179 -20.32 -7.66 -8.46
C PHE A 179 -20.78 -6.26 -8.01
N PHE A 180 -19.88 -5.30 -7.85
CA PHE A 180 -20.22 -3.92 -7.48
C PHE A 180 -20.39 -2.99 -8.68
N LYS A 181 -20.11 -3.44 -9.91
CA LYS A 181 -20.31 -2.64 -11.14
C LYS A 181 -21.78 -2.65 -11.64
N GLY A 182 -22.61 -3.56 -11.11
CA GLY A 182 -24.02 -3.73 -11.53
C GLY A 182 -25.04 -2.85 -10.81
N GLU A 183 -24.64 -2.09 -9.78
CA GLU A 183 -25.56 -1.25 -8.97
C GLU A 183 -25.45 0.25 -9.30
N ARG A 184 -25.23 0.59 -10.58
CA ARG A 184 -25.28 1.99 -11.06
C ARG A 184 -26.19 2.16 -12.23
#